data_9c765e1dcafef2c8f18bdd6fc76375b7
#
_entry.id   9c765e1dcafef2c8f18bdd6fc76375b7
#
_cell.length_a   1.000
_cell.length_b   1.000
_cell.length_c   1.000
_cell.angle_alpha   90.00
_cell.angle_beta   90.00
_cell.angle_gamma   90.00
#
_symmetry.space_group_name_H-M   'P 1'
#
loop_
_entity.id
_entity.type
_entity.pdbx_description
1 polymer ?
#
loop_
_entity_poly.entity_id
_entity_poly.type
_entity_poly.pdbx_seq_one_letter_code
_entity_poly.pdbx_strand_id
1 'polypeptide(L)'
;VMNCASLDRGFGRCQVMRKQSTVLRKYANGTFDRLADAPVNEHGEPLRRFEALEADGISGAGERLEPGDVYINKQIPTNANDNSAVTMLNSAITYKNAPLSYKSPVEGYIDQVLISDTDSDQTLVKSLIRQTRRPELGDKFSSRHGQKGVIGLIVPQADMPFNDQGICPDIIMNPHGFPSRMTVGKMIEL
;
A
#
# COMPACT_ATOMS: atom_id res chain seq x y z
N VAL A 1 -14.23 -24.22 2.15
CA VAL A 1 -13.33 -24.52 1.02
C VAL A 1 -13.57 -23.51 -0.08
N MET A 2 -12.51 -23.00 -0.69
CA MET A 2 -12.59 -22.02 -1.77
C MET A 2 -12.06 -22.62 -3.08
N ASN A 3 -12.67 -22.25 -4.19
CA ASN A 3 -12.21 -22.63 -5.53
C ASN A 3 -11.07 -21.72 -5.97
N CYS A 4 -9.89 -22.27 -6.27
CA CYS A 4 -8.72 -21.52 -6.73
C CYS A 4 -9.00 -20.76 -8.03
N ALA A 5 -9.68 -21.37 -8.98
CA ALA A 5 -10.02 -20.72 -10.25
C ALA A 5 -10.95 -19.51 -10.07
N SER A 6 -11.85 -19.54 -9.08
CA SER A 6 -12.71 -18.40 -8.76
C SER A 6 -11.89 -17.24 -8.18
N LEU A 7 -10.92 -17.55 -7.30
CA LEU A 7 -9.98 -16.55 -6.76
C LEU A 7 -9.13 -15.92 -7.86
N ASP A 8 -8.63 -16.72 -8.81
CA ASP A 8 -7.83 -16.24 -9.94
C ASP A 8 -8.63 -15.30 -10.86
N ARG A 9 -9.93 -15.55 -11.00
CA ARG A 9 -10.86 -14.70 -11.75
C ARG A 9 -11.29 -13.44 -10.99
N GLY A 10 -10.83 -13.25 -9.75
CA GLY A 10 -11.07 -12.05 -8.94
C GLY A 10 -12.17 -12.18 -7.88
N PHE A 11 -12.66 -13.38 -7.61
CA PHE A 11 -13.65 -13.59 -6.54
C PHE A 11 -13.09 -13.19 -5.17
N GLY A 12 -13.82 -12.36 -4.43
CA GLY A 12 -13.42 -11.88 -3.11
C GLY A 12 -12.21 -10.95 -3.08
N ARG A 13 -11.66 -10.57 -4.22
CA ARG A 13 -10.54 -9.63 -4.33
C ARG A 13 -10.96 -8.25 -3.86
N CYS A 14 -10.11 -7.60 -3.05
CA CYS A 14 -10.33 -6.23 -2.61
C CYS A 14 -9.08 -5.36 -2.80
N GLN A 15 -9.30 -4.06 -2.89
CA GLN A 15 -8.23 -3.07 -2.94
C GLN A 15 -8.20 -2.29 -1.62
N VAL A 16 -7.01 -2.17 -1.05
CA VAL A 16 -6.77 -1.35 0.13
C VAL A 16 -6.01 -0.11 -0.32
N MET A 17 -6.58 1.05 -0.08
CA MET A 17 -5.98 2.34 -0.38
C MET A 17 -5.39 2.96 0.87
N ARG A 18 -4.10 3.30 0.82
CA ARG A 18 -3.39 3.96 1.91
C ARG A 18 -2.88 5.32 1.47
N LYS A 19 -3.38 6.35 2.11
CA LYS A 19 -2.88 7.71 1.92
C LYS A 19 -1.66 7.95 2.81
N GLN A 20 -0.57 8.34 2.19
CA GLN A 20 0.64 8.81 2.86
C GLN A 20 0.84 10.28 2.51
N SER A 21 1.26 11.08 3.47
CA SER A 21 1.49 12.51 3.25
C SER A 21 2.73 12.99 3.98
N THR A 22 3.43 13.93 3.36
CA THR A 22 4.54 14.64 3.96
C THR A 22 4.48 16.10 3.61
N VAL A 23 4.95 16.95 4.52
CA VAL A 23 5.07 18.39 4.30
C VAL A 23 6.54 18.74 4.20
N LEU A 24 6.91 19.53 3.21
CA LEU A 24 8.23 20.16 3.09
C LEU A 24 8.18 21.45 3.91
N ARG A 25 8.77 21.42 5.09
CA ARG A 25 8.71 22.51 6.06
C ARG A 25 9.66 23.64 5.69
N LYS A 26 9.20 24.87 5.90
CA LYS A 26 10.05 26.05 5.97
C LYS A 26 10.36 26.33 7.43
N TYR A 27 11.62 26.64 7.75
CA TYR A 27 12.07 26.92 9.11
C TYR A 27 12.29 28.41 9.30
N ALA A 28 12.25 28.87 10.56
CA ALA A 28 12.37 30.28 10.92
C ALA A 28 13.71 30.93 10.49
N ASN A 29 14.77 30.11 10.35
CA ASN A 29 16.08 30.53 9.87
C ASN A 29 16.18 30.65 8.33
N GLY A 30 15.06 30.53 7.59
CA GLY A 30 15.02 30.61 6.13
C GLY A 30 15.43 29.34 5.39
N THR A 31 15.82 28.27 6.11
CA THR A 31 16.05 26.98 5.49
C THR A 31 14.74 26.23 5.25
N PHE A 32 14.76 25.23 4.38
CA PHE A 32 13.56 24.44 4.05
C PHE A 32 13.95 22.99 3.75
N ASP A 33 13.00 22.08 3.96
CA ASP A 33 13.08 20.72 3.51
C ASP A 33 13.09 20.67 1.98
N ARG A 34 13.82 19.73 1.40
CA ARG A 34 13.85 19.58 -0.05
C ARG A 34 13.62 18.12 -0.44
N LEU A 35 13.20 17.92 -1.67
CA LEU A 35 13.27 16.64 -2.37
C LEU A 35 14.63 16.51 -3.02
N ALA A 36 15.13 15.30 -3.12
CA ALA A 36 16.43 15.01 -3.73
C ALA A 36 16.30 13.80 -4.64
N ASP A 37 17.14 13.78 -5.66
CA ASP A 37 17.25 12.66 -6.58
C ASP A 37 17.66 11.38 -5.86
N ALA A 38 17.45 10.25 -6.53
CA ALA A 38 17.90 8.95 -6.03
C ALA A 38 19.44 8.95 -5.89
N PRO A 39 20.00 8.50 -4.76
CA PRO A 39 21.43 8.27 -4.65
C PRO A 39 21.85 7.16 -5.61
N VAL A 40 22.90 7.41 -6.35
CA VAL A 40 23.44 6.50 -7.37
C VAL A 40 24.68 5.77 -6.86
N ASN A 41 24.92 4.58 -7.42
CA ASN A 41 26.14 3.80 -7.20
C ASN A 41 27.31 4.33 -8.07
N GLU A 42 28.48 3.71 -7.99
CA GLU A 42 29.67 4.05 -8.77
C GLU A 42 29.45 3.92 -10.30
N HIS A 43 28.44 3.18 -10.72
CA HIS A 43 28.08 2.98 -12.12
C HIS A 43 26.99 3.96 -12.62
N GLY A 44 26.53 4.89 -11.78
CA GLY A 44 25.49 5.85 -12.12
C GLY A 44 24.05 5.31 -12.05
N GLU A 45 23.86 4.11 -11.52
CA GLU A 45 22.53 3.52 -11.35
C GLU A 45 21.97 3.85 -9.96
N PRO A 46 20.63 4.06 -9.82
CA PRO A 46 20.04 4.29 -8.52
C PRO A 46 20.23 3.08 -7.60
N LEU A 47 20.43 3.33 -6.33
CA LEU A 47 20.44 2.24 -5.34
C LEU A 47 19.08 1.55 -5.33
N ARG A 48 19.02 0.22 -5.23
CA ARG A 48 17.80 -0.60 -5.30
C ARG A 48 16.61 -0.03 -4.53
N ARG A 49 16.83 0.50 -3.33
CA ARG A 49 15.76 1.08 -2.51
C ARG A 49 15.13 2.36 -3.08
N PHE A 50 15.80 3.00 -4.02
CA PHE A 50 15.40 4.26 -4.62
C PHE A 50 15.03 4.12 -6.10
N GLU A 51 14.94 2.87 -6.58
CA GLU A 51 14.67 2.55 -7.99
C GLU A 51 13.29 3.04 -8.45
N ALA A 52 12.32 3.08 -7.52
CA ALA A 52 10.96 3.56 -7.78
C ALA A 52 10.84 5.09 -7.87
N LEU A 53 11.92 5.85 -7.62
CA LEU A 53 11.89 7.32 -7.65
C LEU A 53 12.13 7.86 -9.05
N GLU A 54 11.38 8.89 -9.39
CA GLU A 54 11.66 9.73 -10.55
C GLU A 54 12.72 10.82 -10.21
N ALA A 55 13.14 11.58 -11.23
CA ALA A 55 14.16 12.62 -11.09
C ALA A 55 13.78 13.76 -10.13
N ASP A 56 12.50 13.92 -9.79
CA ASP A 56 12.00 14.89 -8.82
C ASP A 56 12.07 14.40 -7.36
N GLY A 57 12.51 13.16 -7.14
CA GLY A 57 12.59 12.53 -5.82
C GLY A 57 11.26 12.00 -5.30
N ILE A 58 10.24 11.82 -6.16
CA ILE A 58 8.93 11.24 -5.84
C ILE A 58 8.69 10.06 -6.78
N SER A 59 8.06 9.00 -6.28
CA SER A 59 7.63 7.90 -7.13
C SER A 59 6.37 8.27 -7.89
N GLY A 60 6.38 8.09 -9.21
CA GLY A 60 5.26 8.38 -10.10
C GLY A 60 4.08 7.41 -9.95
N ALA A 61 2.93 7.80 -10.53
CA ALA A 61 1.76 6.95 -10.57
C ALA A 61 2.02 5.71 -11.43
N GLY A 62 1.64 4.53 -10.92
CA GLY A 62 1.86 3.24 -11.57
C GLY A 62 3.09 2.50 -11.08
N GLU A 63 4.02 3.15 -10.39
CA GLU A 63 5.22 2.53 -9.84
C GLU A 63 4.90 1.47 -8.79
N ARG A 64 5.58 0.34 -8.89
CA ARG A 64 5.50 -0.77 -7.93
C ARG A 64 6.41 -0.49 -6.75
N LEU A 65 5.90 -0.71 -5.55
CA LEU A 65 6.64 -0.58 -4.30
C LEU A 65 6.76 -1.92 -3.60
N GLU A 66 7.98 -2.31 -3.30
CA GLU A 66 8.31 -3.43 -2.43
C GLU A 66 8.56 -2.95 -0.98
N PRO A 67 8.48 -3.85 0.01
CA PRO A 67 8.78 -3.51 1.39
C PRO A 67 10.20 -2.92 1.54
N GLY A 68 10.28 -1.69 2.03
CA GLY A 68 11.54 -0.98 2.22
C GLY A 68 11.91 0.03 1.13
N ASP A 69 11.21 0.03 -0.02
CA ASP A 69 11.44 1.01 -1.08
C ASP A 69 11.09 2.41 -0.62
N VAL A 70 11.85 3.36 -1.12
CA VAL A 70 11.64 4.78 -0.88
C VAL A 70 10.75 5.33 -1.98
N TYR A 71 9.64 5.95 -1.59
CA TYR A 71 8.69 6.57 -2.53
C TYR A 71 8.68 8.09 -2.49
N ILE A 72 9.30 8.72 -1.47
CA ILE A 72 9.57 10.17 -1.39
C ILE A 72 10.94 10.34 -0.75
N ASN A 73 11.90 10.90 -1.48
CA ASN A 73 13.24 11.15 -0.98
C ASN A 73 13.38 12.58 -0.42
N LYS A 74 12.89 12.75 0.80
CA LYS A 74 12.96 14.01 1.53
C LYS A 74 14.29 14.17 2.22
N GLN A 75 14.82 15.39 2.20
CA GLN A 75 15.99 15.81 2.95
C GLN A 75 15.66 16.99 3.87
N ILE A 76 16.21 16.97 5.07
CA ILE A 76 15.99 17.98 6.12
C ILE A 76 17.31 18.69 6.37
N PRO A 77 17.34 20.05 6.47
CA PRO A 77 18.55 20.79 6.80
C PRO A 77 19.02 20.45 8.22
N THR A 78 20.33 20.21 8.38
CA THR A 78 20.94 19.90 9.70
C THR A 78 20.87 21.08 10.66
N ASN A 79 20.92 22.30 10.15
CA ASN A 79 20.96 23.55 10.94
C ASN A 79 19.58 24.20 11.08
N ALA A 80 18.50 23.42 11.04
CA ALA A 80 17.12 23.92 11.10
C ALA A 80 16.79 24.73 12.37
N ASN A 81 17.51 24.51 13.46
CA ASN A 81 17.32 25.16 14.76
C ASN A 81 18.36 26.24 15.12
N ASP A 82 19.38 26.45 14.27
CA ASP A 82 20.42 27.43 14.53
C ASP A 82 19.99 28.84 14.08
N ASN A 83 19.63 29.68 15.07
CA ASN A 83 19.26 31.08 14.84
C ASN A 83 20.46 32.04 14.77
N SER A 84 21.70 31.56 14.78
CA SER A 84 22.87 32.42 14.72
C SER A 84 23.10 32.92 13.28
N ALA A 85 22.90 34.23 13.10
CA ALA A 85 23.11 34.94 11.84
C ALA A 85 24.57 34.77 11.26
N VAL A 86 25.52 34.39 12.11
CA VAL A 86 26.92 34.17 11.75
C VAL A 86 27.11 32.85 11.00
N THR A 87 26.27 31.84 11.25
CA THR A 87 26.35 30.53 10.58
C THR A 87 25.80 30.57 9.15
N MET A 88 24.90 31.52 8.86
CA MET A 88 24.28 31.66 7.53
C MET A 88 25.21 32.29 6.48
N LEU A 89 26.24 33.03 6.89
CA LEU A 89 27.12 33.76 5.95
C LEU A 89 28.29 32.93 5.41
N ASN A 90 28.66 31.80 6.06
CA ASN A 90 29.90 31.11 5.76
C ASN A 90 29.83 29.57 5.66
N SER A 91 28.70 28.91 5.84
CA SER A 91 28.63 27.46 5.72
C SER A 91 27.55 27.04 4.71
N ALA A 92 27.94 26.19 3.77
CA ALA A 92 26.99 25.51 2.88
C ALA A 92 25.94 24.76 3.74
N ILE A 93 24.65 24.94 3.44
CA ILE A 93 23.57 24.22 4.12
C ILE A 93 23.76 22.74 3.88
N THR A 94 24.01 21.98 4.95
CA THR A 94 24.11 20.53 4.91
C THR A 94 22.74 19.91 5.16
N TYR A 95 22.42 18.86 4.41
CA TYR A 95 21.14 18.17 4.48
C TYR A 95 21.31 16.74 5.00
N LYS A 96 20.38 16.30 5.81
CA LYS A 96 20.28 14.92 6.29
C LYS A 96 19.14 14.23 5.55
N ASN A 97 19.39 13.00 5.10
CA ASN A 97 18.36 12.18 4.46
C ASN A 97 17.27 11.79 5.46
N ALA A 98 16.02 12.02 5.09
CA ALA A 98 14.81 11.64 5.82
C ALA A 98 13.78 11.04 4.86
N PRO A 99 14.14 9.98 4.12
CA PRO A 99 13.28 9.40 3.10
C PRO A 99 12.05 8.75 3.71
N LEU A 100 10.93 8.80 3.01
CA LEU A 100 9.74 8.04 3.33
C LEU A 100 9.81 6.70 2.62
N SER A 101 9.86 5.62 3.41
CA SER A 101 9.92 4.26 2.91
C SER A 101 8.59 3.52 3.08
N TYR A 102 8.32 2.62 2.16
CA TYR A 102 7.17 1.76 2.18
C TYR A 102 7.33 0.65 3.23
N LYS A 103 6.43 0.64 4.23
CA LYS A 103 6.55 -0.23 5.41
C LYS A 103 5.60 -1.43 5.42
N SER A 104 4.75 -1.56 4.41
CA SER A 104 3.84 -2.71 4.34
C SER A 104 4.61 -3.97 3.93
N PRO A 105 4.29 -5.15 4.47
CA PRO A 105 4.90 -6.42 4.06
C PRO A 105 4.42 -6.91 2.68
N VAL A 106 3.33 -6.35 2.17
CA VAL A 106 2.75 -6.69 0.87
C VAL A 106 3.09 -5.61 -0.13
N GLU A 107 3.43 -5.99 -1.35
CA GLU A 107 3.67 -5.04 -2.44
C GLU A 107 2.48 -4.11 -2.67
N GLY A 108 2.77 -2.91 -3.16
CA GLY A 108 1.77 -1.91 -3.49
C GLY A 108 2.13 -1.16 -4.75
N TYR A 109 1.21 -0.37 -5.23
CA TYR A 109 1.38 0.48 -6.40
C TYR A 109 0.99 1.90 -6.05
N ILE A 110 1.75 2.86 -6.54
CA ILE A 110 1.36 4.26 -6.45
C ILE A 110 0.14 4.47 -7.38
N ASP A 111 -1.00 4.81 -6.81
CA ASP A 111 -2.23 5.06 -7.56
C ASP A 111 -2.30 6.51 -8.03
N GLN A 112 -2.03 7.44 -7.12
CA GLN A 112 -2.04 8.88 -7.39
C GLN A 112 -1.01 9.60 -6.55
N VAL A 113 -0.46 10.67 -7.10
CA VAL A 113 0.39 11.64 -6.40
C VAL A 113 -0.25 13.01 -6.50
N LEU A 114 -0.38 13.69 -5.38
CA LEU A 114 -0.86 15.06 -5.28
C LEU A 114 0.21 15.92 -4.65
N ILE A 115 0.57 17.00 -5.33
CA ILE A 115 1.42 18.06 -4.81
C ILE A 115 0.56 19.30 -4.68
N SER A 116 0.54 19.92 -3.50
CA SER A 116 -0.27 21.08 -3.18
C SER A 116 0.46 21.94 -2.15
N ASP A 117 0.03 23.16 -2.01
CA ASP A 117 0.49 24.02 -0.92
C ASP A 117 -0.48 23.95 0.26
N THR A 118 0.07 24.15 1.45
CA THR A 118 -0.71 24.28 2.69
C THR A 118 -1.06 25.75 2.92
N ASP A 119 -2.02 26.01 3.82
CA ASP A 119 -2.39 27.38 4.22
C ASP A 119 -1.20 28.19 4.79
N SER A 120 -0.11 27.52 5.17
CA SER A 120 1.13 28.12 5.68
C SER A 120 2.24 28.21 4.63
N ASP A 121 1.92 28.21 3.34
CA ASP A 121 2.86 28.25 2.22
C ASP A 121 3.96 27.18 2.27
N GLN A 122 3.61 26.00 2.71
CA GLN A 122 4.50 24.84 2.72
C GLN A 122 4.00 23.81 1.72
N THR A 123 4.90 23.20 0.98
CA THR A 123 4.52 22.20 -0.02
C THR A 123 4.13 20.89 0.65
N LEU A 124 2.96 20.40 0.32
CA LEU A 124 2.39 19.14 0.77
C LEU A 124 2.42 18.10 -0.35
N VAL A 125 3.08 17.00 -0.13
CA VAL A 125 3.07 15.85 -1.04
C VAL A 125 2.23 14.73 -0.44
N LYS A 126 1.24 14.25 -1.20
CA LYS A 126 0.38 13.11 -0.84
C LYS A 126 0.55 12.02 -1.89
N SER A 127 0.84 10.81 -1.45
CA SER A 127 0.85 9.62 -2.29
C SER A 127 -0.25 8.67 -1.84
N LEU A 128 -1.09 8.27 -2.77
CA LEU A 128 -2.11 7.24 -2.56
C LEU A 128 -1.54 5.91 -3.05
N ILE A 129 -1.39 4.96 -2.13
CA ILE A 129 -0.82 3.65 -2.42
C ILE A 129 -1.93 2.62 -2.41
N ARG A 130 -2.05 1.87 -3.49
CA ARG A 130 -3.02 0.79 -3.68
C ARG A 130 -2.36 -0.55 -3.44
N GLN A 131 -3.01 -1.39 -2.65
CA GLN A 131 -2.69 -2.79 -2.46
C GLN A 131 -3.87 -3.62 -2.93
N THR A 132 -3.64 -4.61 -3.78
CA THR A 132 -4.66 -5.59 -4.14
C THR A 132 -4.49 -6.80 -3.24
N ARG A 133 -5.57 -7.18 -2.53
CA ARG A 133 -5.61 -8.35 -1.66
C ARG A 133 -6.49 -9.41 -2.27
N ARG A 134 -5.92 -10.59 -2.45
CA ARG A 134 -6.61 -11.82 -2.81
C ARG A 134 -6.94 -12.59 -1.53
N PRO A 135 -8.09 -13.27 -1.42
CA PRO A 135 -8.38 -14.12 -0.28
C PRO A 135 -7.32 -15.19 -0.07
N GLU A 136 -6.94 -15.39 1.18
CA GLU A 136 -5.91 -16.34 1.61
C GLU A 136 -6.46 -17.30 2.67
N LEU A 137 -5.72 -18.38 2.96
CA LEU A 137 -6.03 -19.27 4.08
C LEU A 137 -6.07 -18.48 5.39
N GLY A 138 -7.11 -18.68 6.18
CA GLY A 138 -7.32 -17.96 7.42
C GLY A 138 -8.18 -16.70 7.31
N ASP A 139 -8.47 -16.21 6.09
CA ASP A 139 -9.38 -15.10 5.90
C ASP A 139 -10.82 -15.47 6.28
N LYS A 140 -11.53 -14.52 6.88
CA LYS A 140 -12.89 -14.71 7.37
C LYS A 140 -13.90 -14.28 6.31
N PHE A 141 -14.78 -15.19 5.95
CA PHE A 141 -15.95 -14.95 5.11
C PHE A 141 -17.24 -15.09 5.93
N SER A 142 -18.24 -14.35 5.54
CA SER A 142 -19.58 -14.46 6.15
C SER A 142 -20.65 -14.30 5.09
N SER A 143 -21.74 -15.07 5.23
CA SER A 143 -22.95 -14.79 4.47
C SER A 143 -23.73 -13.64 5.11
N ARG A 144 -24.73 -13.11 4.40
CA ARG A 144 -25.65 -12.08 4.92
C ARG A 144 -26.53 -12.58 6.09
N HIS A 145 -26.46 -13.86 6.40
CA HIS A 145 -27.24 -14.53 7.45
C HIS A 145 -26.38 -14.91 8.68
N GLY A 146 -25.21 -14.29 8.85
CA GLY A 146 -24.37 -14.52 10.03
C GLY A 146 -23.60 -15.85 10.07
N GLN A 147 -23.51 -16.56 8.96
CA GLN A 147 -22.73 -17.80 8.82
C GLN A 147 -21.25 -17.49 8.57
N LYS A 148 -20.58 -16.91 9.57
CA LYS A 148 -19.15 -16.61 9.50
C LYS A 148 -18.32 -17.89 9.51
N GLY A 149 -17.31 -17.94 8.66
CA GLY A 149 -16.37 -19.04 8.58
C GLY A 149 -14.99 -18.55 8.12
N VAL A 150 -14.01 -19.39 8.29
CA VAL A 150 -12.63 -19.12 7.91
C VAL A 150 -12.28 -20.02 6.73
N ILE A 151 -11.50 -19.48 5.77
CA ILE A 151 -10.97 -20.30 4.67
C ILE A 151 -9.98 -21.32 5.24
N GLY A 152 -10.37 -22.59 5.21
CA GLY A 152 -9.53 -23.68 5.68
C GLY A 152 -8.76 -24.39 4.56
N LEU A 153 -9.25 -24.29 3.31
CA LEU A 153 -8.66 -24.97 2.17
C LEU A 153 -8.98 -24.21 0.88
N ILE A 154 -7.98 -24.11 0.01
CA ILE A 154 -8.14 -23.62 -1.37
C ILE A 154 -7.75 -24.78 -2.30
N VAL A 155 -8.66 -25.16 -3.18
CA VAL A 155 -8.48 -26.32 -4.07
C VAL A 155 -8.59 -25.91 -5.54
N PRO A 156 -7.88 -26.62 -6.44
CA PRO A 156 -8.05 -26.45 -7.88
C PRO A 156 -9.49 -26.78 -8.32
N GLN A 157 -9.93 -26.18 -9.42
CA GLN A 157 -11.28 -26.43 -9.94
C GLN A 157 -11.53 -27.90 -10.30
N ALA A 158 -10.48 -28.63 -10.69
CA ALA A 158 -10.59 -30.06 -11.00
C ALA A 158 -11.02 -30.93 -9.81
N ASP A 159 -10.71 -30.48 -8.60
CA ASP A 159 -11.04 -31.19 -7.35
C ASP A 159 -12.37 -30.69 -6.73
N MET A 160 -13.05 -29.75 -7.38
CA MET A 160 -14.33 -29.23 -6.94
C MET A 160 -15.47 -30.08 -7.52
N PRO A 161 -16.59 -30.23 -6.76
CA PRO A 161 -17.79 -30.84 -7.30
C PRO A 161 -18.38 -29.97 -8.44
N PHE A 162 -19.12 -30.58 -9.33
CA PHE A 162 -19.79 -29.91 -10.43
C PHE A 162 -21.19 -30.50 -10.66
N ASN A 163 -22.07 -29.71 -11.25
CA ASN A 163 -23.41 -30.14 -11.61
C ASN A 163 -23.47 -30.70 -13.06
N ASP A 164 -24.64 -31.14 -13.50
CA ASP A 164 -24.86 -31.69 -14.84
C ASP A 164 -24.50 -30.71 -15.97
N GLN A 165 -24.49 -29.42 -15.70
CA GLN A 165 -24.13 -28.36 -16.64
C GLN A 165 -22.63 -27.99 -16.57
N GLY A 166 -21.86 -28.68 -15.73
CA GLY A 166 -20.41 -28.43 -15.56
C GLY A 166 -20.08 -27.22 -14.69
N ILE A 167 -21.04 -26.66 -13.94
CA ILE A 167 -20.83 -25.51 -13.07
C ILE A 167 -20.23 -25.97 -11.75
N CYS A 168 -19.09 -25.39 -11.37
CA CYS A 168 -18.46 -25.61 -10.08
C CYS A 168 -18.78 -24.48 -9.09
N PRO A 169 -18.95 -24.78 -7.79
CA PRO A 169 -19.15 -23.75 -6.77
C PRO A 169 -17.90 -22.92 -6.55
N ASP A 170 -18.06 -21.68 -6.11
CA ASP A 170 -16.97 -20.78 -5.71
C ASP A 170 -16.55 -21.08 -4.25
N ILE A 171 -17.53 -21.36 -3.39
CA ILE A 171 -17.33 -21.64 -1.96
C ILE A 171 -18.15 -22.85 -1.56
N ILE A 172 -17.55 -23.74 -0.76
CA ILE A 172 -18.25 -24.80 -0.06
C ILE A 172 -18.21 -24.50 1.43
N MET A 173 -19.38 -24.44 2.03
CA MET A 173 -19.58 -24.18 3.46
C MET A 173 -19.85 -25.48 4.20
N ASN A 174 -19.44 -25.56 5.48
CA ASN A 174 -19.79 -26.66 6.35
C ASN A 174 -21.28 -26.60 6.73
N PRO A 175 -22.11 -27.58 6.36
CA PRO A 175 -23.55 -27.60 6.65
C PRO A 175 -23.89 -27.72 8.14
N HIS A 176 -22.99 -28.18 8.99
CA HIS A 176 -23.18 -28.28 10.44
C HIS A 176 -23.40 -26.92 11.12
N GLY A 177 -23.05 -25.81 10.46
CA GLY A 177 -23.35 -24.49 10.96
C GLY A 177 -24.85 -24.11 10.96
N PHE A 178 -25.69 -24.79 10.16
CA PHE A 178 -27.09 -24.41 9.99
C PHE A 178 -28.02 -24.86 11.15
N PRO A 179 -27.96 -26.12 11.64
CA PRO A 179 -28.88 -26.56 12.68
C PRO A 179 -28.77 -25.76 13.98
N SER A 180 -27.55 -25.51 14.44
CA SER A 180 -27.30 -24.79 15.70
C SER A 180 -27.65 -23.31 15.64
N ARG A 181 -27.55 -22.70 14.47
CA ARG A 181 -27.80 -21.25 14.27
C ARG A 181 -29.18 -20.94 13.74
N MET A 182 -29.94 -21.95 13.33
CA MET A 182 -31.32 -21.82 12.84
C MET A 182 -31.45 -20.77 11.72
N THR A 183 -30.47 -20.65 10.83
CA THR A 183 -30.45 -19.65 9.76
C THR A 183 -31.24 -20.12 8.54
N VAL A 184 -32.56 -20.18 8.71
CA VAL A 184 -33.51 -20.61 7.66
C VAL A 184 -33.43 -19.70 6.43
N GLY A 185 -33.21 -18.40 6.62
CA GLY A 185 -33.07 -17.46 5.52
C GLY A 185 -31.93 -17.81 4.58
N LYS A 186 -30.83 -18.36 5.08
CA LYS A 186 -29.70 -18.82 4.24
C LYS A 186 -30.07 -20.03 3.38
N MET A 187 -30.90 -20.94 3.93
CA MET A 187 -31.36 -22.09 3.18
C MET A 187 -32.33 -21.71 2.05
N ILE A 188 -33.11 -20.65 2.26
CA ILE A 188 -34.01 -20.12 1.23
C ILE A 188 -33.23 -19.37 0.16
N GLU A 189 -32.11 -18.74 0.51
CA GLU A 189 -31.21 -18.02 -0.42
C GLU A 189 -30.48 -18.97 -1.36
N LEU A 190 -30.15 -20.20 -0.92
CA LEU A 190 -29.46 -21.22 -1.71
C LEU A 190 -30.39 -21.86 -2.74
#